data_a8b0b866d4da2a208baf1bc12abff4a9
#
_entry.id   a8b0b866d4da2a208baf1bc12abff4a9
#
_cell.length_a   1.000
_cell.length_b   1.000
_cell.length_c   1.000
_cell.angle_alpha   90.00
_cell.angle_beta   90.00
_cell.angle_gamma   90.00
#
_symmetry.space_group_name_H-M   'P 1'
#
loop_
_entity.id
_entity.type
_entity.pdbx_description
1 polymer ?
#
loop_
_entity_poly.entity_id
_entity_poly.type
_entity_poly.pdbx_seq_one_letter_code
_entity_poly.pdbx_strand_id
1 'polypeptide(L)'
;MRTSHERVFIGGSWERPTGTARLDVVSPSTGEPVGSCPSASEADIDRAVMSARTAFDSGPWPHMSFEERRRILARAAALIDEQTGDLDQLITKENGSPVRMRQGMIGLGMLNFHLTIEEPPRVVRLGVNPDLAANITQEPMGVVGAIVPWNGPLVLAMSRVAPALLAGCTVVLKTATETPLDTLAFGQALADAGLPSGVFSVLSANKIVSEALVRHPAVDKIAFTGSTTAGRRIGGLCGEGLKRVSLELGGKSAAVLLDDVDLDAVLPRLLGSGLLNNNGEACMAQTRVIAPRALYEQVVSALADAASAARVGDPLDPSTEVGPLVSEQQRERVEGYIEVGRKEGAQVVSGGGRPPGLESGWYVEPTIFRDVDNHMRIAREEIFGPVVVVIPYDGGDDEAVRMANDSPYGLAAGIYSSDHVRGLKAAKSLRTGIVGVNASAVDPAFPFGGFKESGLGRQHGFESISAFLESKTVSLPANERQLFDEAVSSSS
;
A
#
# COMPACT_ATOMS: atom_id res chain seq x y z
N MET A 1 -7.79 -18.70 14.81
CA MET A 1 -7.90 -17.23 14.95
C MET A 1 -9.37 -16.81 15.13
N ARG A 2 -9.64 -15.73 15.91
CA ARG A 2 -11.03 -15.25 16.11
C ARG A 2 -11.44 -14.38 14.92
N THR A 3 -12.59 -14.70 14.30
CA THR A 3 -13.10 -13.97 13.11
C THR A 3 -14.38 -13.18 13.38
N SER A 4 -15.00 -13.34 14.56
CA SER A 4 -16.19 -12.56 14.94
C SER A 4 -15.94 -11.79 16.23
N HIS A 5 -16.11 -10.49 16.16
CA HIS A 5 -15.86 -9.56 17.25
C HIS A 5 -17.12 -8.80 17.63
N GLU A 6 -17.38 -8.63 18.92
CA GLU A 6 -18.51 -7.85 19.47
C GLU A 6 -18.07 -6.47 19.97
N ARG A 7 -16.76 -6.19 19.90
CA ARG A 7 -16.14 -4.99 20.47
C ARG A 7 -15.22 -4.33 19.45
N VAL A 8 -15.03 -3.04 19.58
CA VAL A 8 -14.02 -2.26 18.86
C VAL A 8 -12.70 -2.30 19.61
N PHE A 9 -11.57 -2.18 18.90
CA PHE A 9 -10.23 -2.19 19.50
C PHE A 9 -9.72 -0.75 19.62
N ILE A 10 -9.77 -0.20 20.85
CA ILE A 10 -9.38 1.18 21.14
C ILE A 10 -8.33 1.21 22.23
N GLY A 11 -7.24 1.92 21.98
CA GLY A 11 -6.17 2.14 22.97
C GLY A 11 -5.51 0.86 23.51
N GLY A 12 -5.47 -0.21 22.71
CA GLY A 12 -4.89 -1.50 23.11
C GLY A 12 -5.88 -2.42 23.83
N SER A 13 -7.18 -2.10 23.89
CA SER A 13 -8.21 -2.91 24.54
C SER A 13 -9.49 -3.05 23.74
N TRP A 14 -10.23 -4.16 23.99
CA TRP A 14 -11.52 -4.41 23.38
C TRP A 14 -12.64 -3.72 24.17
N GLU A 15 -13.27 -2.71 23.57
CA GLU A 15 -14.29 -1.88 24.20
C GLU A 15 -15.66 -2.03 23.53
N ARG A 16 -16.72 -1.66 24.23
CA ARG A 16 -18.07 -1.62 23.64
C ARG A 16 -18.14 -0.50 22.60
N PRO A 17 -18.64 -0.80 21.37
CA PRO A 17 -18.93 0.25 20.40
C PRO A 17 -20.02 1.16 20.92
N THR A 18 -20.01 2.42 20.51
CA THR A 18 -21.07 3.40 20.83
C THR A 18 -22.28 3.25 19.90
N GLY A 19 -22.07 2.68 18.72
CA GLY A 19 -23.11 2.35 17.75
C GLY A 19 -23.49 0.86 17.77
N THR A 20 -24.55 0.53 17.01
CA THR A 20 -25.03 -0.86 16.84
C THR A 20 -24.76 -1.44 15.46
N ALA A 21 -24.21 -0.63 14.55
CA ALA A 21 -23.90 -1.07 13.18
C ALA A 21 -22.78 -2.11 13.18
N ARG A 22 -22.93 -3.12 12.30
CA ARG A 22 -21.94 -4.21 12.13
C ARG A 22 -21.51 -4.29 10.68
N LEU A 23 -20.36 -4.89 10.48
CA LEU A 23 -19.82 -5.28 9.20
C LEU A 23 -19.74 -6.79 9.17
N ASP A 24 -20.43 -7.39 8.23
CA ASP A 24 -20.32 -8.80 7.90
C ASP A 24 -19.28 -8.95 6.79
N VAL A 25 -18.27 -9.76 7.07
CA VAL A 25 -17.20 -10.08 6.12
C VAL A 25 -17.58 -11.38 5.43
N VAL A 26 -17.63 -11.33 4.11
CA VAL A 26 -17.99 -12.48 3.28
C VAL A 26 -16.83 -12.91 2.40
N SER A 27 -16.76 -14.19 2.12
CA SER A 27 -15.77 -14.73 1.19
C SER A 27 -16.07 -14.29 -0.24
N PRO A 28 -15.17 -13.63 -0.94
CA PRO A 28 -15.36 -13.26 -2.34
C PRO A 28 -15.44 -14.47 -3.28
N SER A 29 -15.00 -15.64 -2.83
CA SER A 29 -15.07 -16.89 -3.59
C SER A 29 -16.44 -17.55 -3.53
N THR A 30 -17.11 -17.51 -2.38
CA THR A 30 -18.34 -18.26 -2.13
C THR A 30 -19.53 -17.41 -1.75
N GLY A 31 -19.31 -16.16 -1.30
CA GLY A 31 -20.34 -15.32 -0.69
C GLY A 31 -20.68 -15.72 0.76
N GLU A 32 -20.09 -16.78 1.29
CA GLU A 32 -20.34 -17.27 2.65
C GLU A 32 -19.69 -16.39 3.71
N PRO A 33 -20.27 -16.30 4.92
CA PRO A 33 -19.70 -15.53 6.01
C PRO A 33 -18.30 -16.02 6.43
N VAL A 34 -17.33 -15.12 6.51
CA VAL A 34 -16.00 -15.34 7.08
C VAL A 34 -15.97 -14.91 8.54
N GLY A 35 -16.63 -13.80 8.86
CA GLY A 35 -16.68 -13.26 10.21
C GLY A 35 -17.42 -11.93 10.26
N SER A 36 -17.30 -11.23 11.39
CA SER A 36 -17.95 -9.93 11.55
C SER A 36 -17.27 -9.07 12.61
N CYS A 37 -17.42 -7.75 12.51
CA CYS A 37 -16.99 -6.82 13.55
C CYS A 37 -17.95 -5.61 13.64
N PRO A 38 -17.91 -4.83 14.73
CA PRO A 38 -18.66 -3.58 14.79
C PRO A 38 -18.16 -2.59 13.71
N SER A 39 -19.09 -1.88 13.07
CA SER A 39 -18.77 -0.67 12.31
C SER A 39 -18.64 0.47 13.30
N ALA A 40 -17.45 1.05 13.43
CA ALA A 40 -17.22 2.17 14.34
C ALA A 40 -18.10 3.39 13.96
N SER A 41 -18.58 4.10 14.97
CA SER A 41 -19.25 5.38 14.82
C SER A 41 -18.26 6.55 14.86
N GLU A 42 -18.72 7.78 14.60
CA GLU A 42 -17.91 8.98 14.79
C GLU A 42 -17.45 9.14 16.26
N ALA A 43 -18.31 8.77 17.23
CA ALA A 43 -17.96 8.79 18.63
C ALA A 43 -16.88 7.75 18.99
N ASP A 44 -16.82 6.60 18.32
CA ASP A 44 -15.74 5.62 18.49
C ASP A 44 -14.43 6.14 17.88
N ILE A 45 -14.48 6.86 16.75
CA ILE A 45 -13.33 7.54 16.16
C ILE A 45 -12.79 8.60 17.16
N ASP A 46 -13.68 9.45 17.69
CA ASP A 46 -13.30 10.46 18.69
C ASP A 46 -12.61 9.83 19.91
N ARG A 47 -13.19 8.76 20.49
CA ARG A 47 -12.59 8.03 21.61
C ARG A 47 -11.20 7.49 21.28
N ALA A 48 -11.03 6.90 20.10
CA ALA A 48 -9.75 6.35 19.66
C ALA A 48 -8.70 7.46 19.49
N VAL A 49 -9.07 8.57 18.86
CA VAL A 49 -8.17 9.72 18.66
C VAL A 49 -7.83 10.39 19.98
N MET A 50 -8.79 10.59 20.89
CA MET A 50 -8.52 11.20 22.19
C MET A 50 -7.68 10.30 23.09
N SER A 51 -7.88 8.96 23.02
CA SER A 51 -6.99 7.98 23.66
C SER A 51 -5.54 8.09 23.14
N ALA A 52 -5.38 8.16 21.81
CA ALA A 52 -4.08 8.33 21.17
C ALA A 52 -3.43 9.69 21.52
N ARG A 53 -4.22 10.76 21.58
CA ARG A 53 -3.75 12.10 21.97
C ARG A 53 -3.24 12.12 23.42
N THR A 54 -4.01 11.56 24.34
CA THR A 54 -3.61 11.45 25.74
C THR A 54 -2.32 10.63 25.91
N ALA A 55 -2.22 9.49 25.20
CA ALA A 55 -1.04 8.65 25.24
C ALA A 55 0.21 9.35 24.65
N PHE A 56 0.02 10.21 23.65
CA PHE A 56 1.11 11.01 23.10
C PHE A 56 1.52 12.14 24.03
N ASP A 57 0.55 12.94 24.53
CA ASP A 57 0.87 14.14 25.31
C ASP A 57 1.36 13.84 26.74
N SER A 58 0.91 12.73 27.34
CA SER A 58 1.12 12.44 28.77
C SER A 58 1.59 11.01 29.05
N GLY A 59 1.59 10.14 28.02
CA GLY A 59 2.01 8.75 28.18
C GLY A 59 3.51 8.56 28.03
N PRO A 60 4.01 7.36 28.31
CA PRO A 60 5.45 7.07 28.23
C PRO A 60 5.97 6.92 26.80
N TRP A 61 5.12 6.56 25.82
CA TRP A 61 5.53 6.10 24.50
C TRP A 61 6.44 7.07 23.74
N PRO A 62 6.14 8.38 23.60
CA PRO A 62 7.00 9.31 22.89
C PRO A 62 8.35 9.54 23.56
N HIS A 63 8.43 9.26 24.86
CA HIS A 63 9.63 9.46 25.69
C HIS A 63 10.47 8.19 25.87
N MET A 64 9.96 7.02 25.44
CA MET A 64 10.75 5.79 25.43
C MET A 64 11.89 5.91 24.41
N SER A 65 13.02 5.29 24.70
CA SER A 65 14.11 5.21 23.73
C SER A 65 13.66 4.45 22.46
N PHE A 66 14.32 4.74 21.35
CA PHE A 66 14.07 4.05 20.08
C PHE A 66 14.19 2.52 20.24
N GLU A 67 15.18 2.07 21.01
CA GLU A 67 15.44 0.66 21.27
C GLU A 67 14.34 -0.02 22.13
N GLU A 68 13.75 0.69 23.08
CA GLU A 68 12.61 0.17 23.86
C GLU A 68 11.38 -0.01 22.99
N ARG A 69 11.07 0.96 22.13
CA ARG A 69 9.99 0.84 21.15
C ARG A 69 10.23 -0.32 20.20
N ARG A 70 11.47 -0.44 19.66
CA ARG A 70 11.87 -1.54 18.78
C ARG A 70 11.68 -2.90 19.43
N ARG A 71 12.05 -3.06 20.70
CA ARG A 71 11.88 -4.32 21.43
C ARG A 71 10.41 -4.73 21.61
N ILE A 72 9.52 -3.78 21.83
CA ILE A 72 8.07 -4.05 21.89
C ILE A 72 7.56 -4.52 20.52
N LEU A 73 7.92 -3.83 19.44
CA LEU A 73 7.52 -4.22 18.10
C LEU A 73 8.13 -5.57 17.67
N ALA A 74 9.36 -5.89 18.10
CA ALA A 74 9.97 -7.20 17.86
C ALA A 74 9.19 -8.35 18.56
N ARG A 75 8.68 -8.12 19.78
CA ARG A 75 7.79 -9.09 20.44
C ARG A 75 6.48 -9.25 19.67
N ALA A 76 5.90 -8.16 19.16
CA ALA A 76 4.71 -8.25 18.34
C ALA A 76 4.97 -9.04 17.03
N ALA A 77 6.13 -8.82 16.39
CA ALA A 77 6.52 -9.59 15.21
C ALA A 77 6.62 -11.09 15.50
N ALA A 78 7.18 -11.48 16.64
CA ALA A 78 7.25 -12.89 17.04
C ALA A 78 5.85 -13.51 17.26
N LEU A 79 4.92 -12.78 17.90
CA LEU A 79 3.53 -13.22 18.08
C LEU A 79 2.77 -13.36 16.75
N ILE A 80 3.09 -12.53 15.77
CA ILE A 80 2.51 -12.61 14.44
C ILE A 80 3.10 -13.78 13.66
N ASP A 81 4.40 -14.03 13.78
CA ASP A 81 5.09 -15.15 13.12
C ASP A 81 4.44 -16.50 13.47
N GLU A 82 4.09 -16.70 14.74
CA GLU A 82 3.37 -17.86 15.21
C GLU A 82 2.00 -18.08 14.54
N GLN A 83 1.41 -17.02 13.98
CA GLN A 83 0.07 -17.02 13.41
C GLN A 83 0.06 -16.79 11.89
N THR A 84 1.22 -16.70 11.24
CA THR A 84 1.31 -16.31 9.81
C THR A 84 0.51 -17.22 8.89
N GLY A 85 0.50 -18.55 9.14
CA GLY A 85 -0.28 -19.49 8.34
C GLY A 85 -1.79 -19.26 8.42
N ASP A 86 -2.29 -18.96 9.61
CA ASP A 86 -3.70 -18.62 9.81
C ASP A 86 -4.05 -17.25 9.21
N LEU A 87 -3.13 -16.29 9.30
CA LEU A 87 -3.27 -14.96 8.68
C LEU A 87 -3.30 -15.04 7.17
N ASP A 88 -2.43 -15.85 6.54
CA ASP A 88 -2.44 -16.06 5.09
C ASP A 88 -3.81 -16.59 4.63
N GLN A 89 -4.37 -17.57 5.35
CA GLN A 89 -5.70 -18.11 5.03
C GLN A 89 -6.83 -17.10 5.29
N LEU A 90 -6.75 -16.34 6.39
CA LEU A 90 -7.75 -15.33 6.73
C LEU A 90 -7.80 -14.24 5.66
N ILE A 91 -6.66 -13.67 5.29
CA ILE A 91 -6.56 -12.63 4.26
C ILE A 91 -7.12 -13.14 2.93
N THR A 92 -6.74 -14.36 2.52
CA THR A 92 -7.29 -14.99 1.32
C THR A 92 -8.81 -15.11 1.36
N LYS A 93 -9.39 -15.45 2.52
CA LYS A 93 -10.85 -15.54 2.69
C LYS A 93 -11.55 -14.19 2.68
N GLU A 94 -10.88 -13.12 3.13
CA GLU A 94 -11.44 -11.76 3.16
C GLU A 94 -11.34 -11.06 1.80
N ASN A 95 -10.21 -11.17 1.11
CA ASN A 95 -9.95 -10.37 -0.10
C ASN A 95 -9.88 -11.16 -1.41
N GLY A 96 -9.88 -12.49 -1.38
CA GLY A 96 -9.81 -13.32 -2.58
C GLY A 96 -8.41 -13.48 -3.18
N SER A 97 -7.38 -12.92 -2.61
CA SER A 97 -5.99 -13.13 -3.05
C SER A 97 -5.62 -14.61 -2.97
N PRO A 98 -4.97 -15.21 -3.99
CA PRO A 98 -4.51 -16.58 -3.90
C PRO A 98 -3.58 -16.79 -2.70
N VAL A 99 -3.83 -17.85 -1.92
CA VAL A 99 -3.05 -18.16 -0.69
C VAL A 99 -1.55 -18.30 -0.96
N ARG A 100 -1.17 -18.68 -2.18
CA ARG A 100 0.24 -18.74 -2.61
C ARG A 100 0.96 -17.39 -2.55
N MET A 101 0.22 -16.28 -2.54
CA MET A 101 0.79 -14.94 -2.38
C MET A 101 1.30 -14.68 -0.96
N ARG A 102 0.83 -15.45 0.04
CA ARG A 102 1.32 -15.40 1.43
C ARG A 102 1.38 -13.98 2.00
N GLN A 103 0.28 -13.25 1.88
CA GLN A 103 0.22 -11.84 2.29
C GLN A 103 0.53 -11.62 3.77
N GLY A 104 0.17 -12.56 4.65
CA GLY A 104 0.53 -12.51 6.07
C GLY A 104 2.05 -12.56 6.28
N MET A 105 2.73 -13.47 5.56
CA MET A 105 4.19 -13.57 5.58
C MET A 105 4.86 -12.30 5.00
N ILE A 106 4.31 -11.74 3.91
CA ILE A 106 4.82 -10.48 3.35
C ILE A 106 4.65 -9.34 4.35
N GLY A 107 3.51 -9.27 5.06
CA GLY A 107 3.27 -8.29 6.11
C GLY A 107 4.28 -8.41 7.26
N LEU A 108 4.51 -9.62 7.74
CA LEU A 108 5.55 -9.88 8.75
C LEU A 108 6.94 -9.47 8.26
N GLY A 109 7.27 -9.77 6.99
CA GLY A 109 8.52 -9.32 6.37
C GLY A 109 8.65 -7.79 6.36
N MET A 110 7.54 -7.07 6.11
CA MET A 110 7.50 -5.62 6.17
C MET A 110 7.75 -5.10 7.60
N LEU A 111 7.12 -5.69 8.60
CA LEU A 111 7.36 -5.34 10.01
C LEU A 111 8.80 -5.59 10.40
N ASN A 112 9.33 -6.78 10.09
CA ASN A 112 10.72 -7.15 10.39
C ASN A 112 11.73 -6.23 9.72
N PHE A 113 11.47 -5.80 8.46
CA PHE A 113 12.32 -4.81 7.80
C PHE A 113 12.37 -3.50 8.61
N HIS A 114 11.22 -2.97 9.05
CA HIS A 114 11.21 -1.73 9.83
C HIS A 114 11.99 -1.86 11.15
N LEU A 115 12.06 -3.05 11.74
CA LEU A 115 12.88 -3.29 12.94
C LEU A 115 14.40 -3.20 12.68
N THR A 116 14.84 -3.23 11.42
CA THR A 116 16.25 -3.02 11.05
C THR A 116 16.63 -1.55 10.87
N ILE A 117 15.65 -0.64 10.88
CA ILE A 117 15.91 0.80 10.72
C ILE A 117 16.63 1.32 11.95
N GLU A 118 17.66 2.12 11.72
CA GLU A 118 18.39 2.80 12.76
C GLU A 118 17.68 4.09 13.20
N GLU A 119 17.92 4.49 14.45
CA GLU A 119 17.43 5.77 14.94
C GLU A 119 18.02 6.92 14.13
N PRO A 120 17.19 7.87 13.63
CA PRO A 120 17.71 9.02 12.92
C PRO A 120 18.68 9.83 13.79
N PRO A 121 19.87 10.16 13.27
CA PRO A 121 20.91 10.80 14.08
C PRO A 121 20.53 12.22 14.48
N ARG A 122 20.90 12.58 15.71
CA ARG A 122 20.98 13.97 16.13
C ARG A 122 22.13 14.65 15.39
N VAL A 123 21.91 15.85 14.92
CA VAL A 123 22.93 16.60 14.18
C VAL A 123 23.23 17.93 14.87
N VAL A 124 24.49 18.12 15.31
CA VAL A 124 24.98 19.42 15.79
C VAL A 124 25.74 20.11 14.67
N ARG A 125 25.38 21.35 14.36
CA ARG A 125 25.99 22.16 13.29
C ARG A 125 26.34 23.56 13.77
N LEU A 126 27.44 24.12 13.22
CA LEU A 126 27.68 25.56 13.26
C LEU A 126 26.80 26.25 12.22
N GLY A 127 26.30 27.43 12.54
CA GLY A 127 25.54 28.26 11.62
C GLY A 127 26.43 28.90 10.54
N VAL A 128 25.80 29.51 9.55
CA VAL A 128 26.45 30.45 8.63
C VAL A 128 26.96 31.68 9.43
N ASN A 129 26.21 32.13 10.42
CA ASN A 129 26.74 33.00 11.47
C ASN A 129 27.64 32.17 12.39
N PRO A 130 28.98 32.49 12.46
CA PRO A 130 29.92 31.70 13.24
C PRO A 130 29.68 31.76 14.75
N ASP A 131 28.90 32.73 15.22
CA ASP A 131 28.55 32.90 16.65
C ASP A 131 27.41 31.99 17.11
N LEU A 132 26.83 31.18 16.19
CA LEU A 132 25.71 30.28 16.47
C LEU A 132 26.08 28.80 16.22
N ALA A 133 25.68 27.97 17.18
CA ALA A 133 25.61 26.52 17.01
C ALA A 133 24.15 26.06 17.19
N ALA A 134 23.74 25.01 16.51
CA ALA A 134 22.43 24.44 16.64
C ALA A 134 22.48 22.92 16.79
N ASN A 135 21.63 22.41 17.68
CA ASN A 135 21.26 21.00 17.75
C ASN A 135 19.96 20.81 16.97
N ILE A 136 19.98 19.93 15.97
CA ILE A 136 18.83 19.57 15.17
C ILE A 136 18.39 18.18 15.60
N THR A 137 17.20 18.07 16.18
CA THR A 137 16.58 16.82 16.61
C THR A 137 15.41 16.45 15.71
N GLN A 138 15.10 15.16 15.66
CA GLN A 138 13.93 14.62 14.99
C GLN A 138 12.94 14.20 16.06
N GLU A 139 11.74 14.79 16.06
CA GLU A 139 10.72 14.53 17.07
C GLU A 139 9.47 13.88 16.43
N PRO A 140 8.76 12.98 17.15
CA PRO A 140 7.54 12.38 16.61
C PRO A 140 6.47 13.44 16.31
N MET A 141 5.79 13.30 15.17
CA MET A 141 4.77 14.26 14.73
C MET A 141 3.55 14.35 15.65
N GLY A 142 3.19 13.27 16.34
CA GLY A 142 1.99 13.25 17.19
C GLY A 142 1.09 12.06 16.92
N VAL A 143 -0.22 12.33 16.75
CA VAL A 143 -1.25 11.33 16.45
C VAL A 143 -1.35 11.11 14.95
N VAL A 144 -1.18 9.88 14.49
CA VAL A 144 -1.28 9.48 13.09
C VAL A 144 -2.60 8.76 12.84
N GLY A 145 -3.41 9.28 11.92
CA GLY A 145 -4.53 8.55 11.32
C GLY A 145 -4.02 7.76 10.11
N ALA A 146 -3.91 6.43 10.24
CA ALA A 146 -3.54 5.54 9.16
C ALA A 146 -4.79 4.92 8.52
N ILE A 147 -4.92 5.00 7.20
CA ILE A 147 -6.08 4.48 6.47
C ILE A 147 -5.57 3.56 5.37
N VAL A 148 -5.96 2.29 5.42
CA VAL A 148 -5.49 1.25 4.51
C VAL A 148 -6.62 0.64 3.69
N PRO A 149 -6.35 0.20 2.44
CA PRO A 149 -7.30 -0.46 1.56
C PRO A 149 -7.36 -1.97 1.83
N TRP A 150 -8.18 -2.65 1.06
CA TRP A 150 -8.50 -4.07 1.18
C TRP A 150 -7.57 -5.02 0.40
N ASN A 151 -6.80 -4.54 -0.56
CA ASN A 151 -6.02 -5.40 -1.47
C ASN A 151 -4.73 -5.99 -0.88
N GLY A 152 -4.24 -5.41 0.20
CA GLY A 152 -3.09 -5.89 0.97
C GLY A 152 -3.18 -5.38 2.40
N PRO A 153 -4.26 -5.70 3.15
CA PRO A 153 -4.62 -4.98 4.35
C PRO A 153 -3.53 -5.03 5.41
N LEU A 154 -3.05 -6.21 5.78
CA LEU A 154 -2.01 -6.39 6.79
C LEU A 154 -0.64 -5.84 6.33
N VAL A 155 -0.26 -6.09 5.07
CA VAL A 155 1.00 -5.58 4.48
C VAL A 155 1.04 -4.05 4.57
N LEU A 156 -0.05 -3.40 4.15
CA LEU A 156 -0.14 -1.95 4.13
C LEU A 156 -0.34 -1.34 5.52
N ALA A 157 -1.01 -2.05 6.44
CA ALA A 157 -1.07 -1.66 7.83
C ALA A 157 0.32 -1.66 8.47
N MET A 158 1.09 -2.74 8.35
CA MET A 158 2.43 -2.84 8.92
C MET A 158 3.40 -1.83 8.31
N SER A 159 3.31 -1.57 7.00
CA SER A 159 4.16 -0.57 6.34
C SER A 159 3.92 0.87 6.79
N ARG A 160 2.77 1.16 7.43
CA ARG A 160 2.46 2.49 7.95
C ARG A 160 2.57 2.58 9.46
N VAL A 161 2.10 1.55 10.16
CA VAL A 161 2.06 1.53 11.62
C VAL A 161 3.45 1.35 12.21
N ALA A 162 4.26 0.45 11.65
CA ALA A 162 5.59 0.17 12.21
C ALA A 162 6.50 1.40 12.24
N PRO A 163 6.73 2.14 11.13
CA PRO A 163 7.59 3.33 11.16
C PRO A 163 6.98 4.46 11.99
N ALA A 164 5.65 4.61 12.05
CA ALA A 164 5.00 5.60 12.91
C ALA A 164 5.24 5.31 14.40
N LEU A 165 5.07 4.05 14.81
CA LEU A 165 5.34 3.63 16.18
C LEU A 165 6.83 3.74 16.52
N LEU A 166 7.74 3.31 15.64
CA LEU A 166 9.18 3.47 15.84
C LEU A 166 9.57 4.95 16.01
N ALA A 167 8.95 5.85 15.25
CA ALA A 167 9.13 7.29 15.39
C ALA A 167 8.69 7.81 16.77
N GLY A 168 7.84 7.09 17.50
CA GLY A 168 7.25 7.51 18.78
C GLY A 168 5.86 8.14 18.64
N CYS A 169 5.26 8.12 17.45
CA CYS A 169 3.87 8.53 17.23
C CYS A 169 2.90 7.54 17.86
N THR A 170 1.67 8.01 18.13
CA THR A 170 0.52 7.16 18.41
C THR A 170 -0.31 7.00 17.14
N VAL A 171 -1.04 5.88 16.98
CA VAL A 171 -1.69 5.54 15.71
C VAL A 171 -3.13 5.11 15.91
N VAL A 172 -4.03 5.70 15.12
CA VAL A 172 -5.39 5.20 14.90
C VAL A 172 -5.47 4.63 13.49
N LEU A 173 -5.52 3.29 13.39
CA LEU A 173 -5.63 2.58 12.12
C LEU A 173 -7.10 2.38 11.74
N LYS A 174 -7.47 2.86 10.56
CA LYS A 174 -8.77 2.59 9.93
C LYS A 174 -8.59 1.57 8.81
N THR A 175 -9.21 0.41 8.96
CA THR A 175 -9.17 -0.67 7.97
C THR A 175 -10.24 -0.50 6.90
N ALA A 176 -10.10 -1.21 5.78
CA ALA A 176 -11.19 -1.36 4.82
C ALA A 176 -12.37 -2.13 5.44
N THR A 177 -13.57 -1.91 4.95
CA THR A 177 -14.78 -2.59 5.42
C THR A 177 -14.84 -4.04 4.96
N GLU A 178 -14.18 -4.34 3.85
CA GLU A 178 -14.10 -5.66 3.23
C GLU A 178 -13.15 -6.60 4.00
N THR A 179 -12.07 -6.05 4.59
CA THR A 179 -10.97 -6.84 5.16
C THR A 179 -10.51 -6.28 6.51
N PRO A 180 -11.35 -6.30 7.55
CA PRO A 180 -10.98 -5.77 8.86
C PRO A 180 -10.29 -6.78 9.79
N LEU A 181 -10.46 -8.09 9.58
CA LEU A 181 -10.21 -9.10 10.62
C LEU A 181 -8.73 -9.38 10.85
N ASP A 182 -7.92 -9.37 9.79
CA ASP A 182 -6.47 -9.56 9.86
C ASP A 182 -5.77 -8.43 10.62
N THR A 183 -6.20 -7.19 10.41
CA THR A 183 -5.65 -6.02 11.11
C THR A 183 -6.10 -5.91 12.56
N LEU A 184 -7.28 -6.46 12.91
CA LEU A 184 -7.69 -6.62 14.30
C LEU A 184 -6.78 -7.62 15.05
N ALA A 185 -6.35 -8.70 14.38
CA ALA A 185 -5.38 -9.64 14.94
C ALA A 185 -4.01 -8.97 15.17
N PHE A 186 -3.57 -8.11 14.25
CA PHE A 186 -2.37 -7.30 14.43
C PHE A 186 -2.47 -6.37 15.65
N GLY A 187 -3.62 -5.73 15.84
CA GLY A 187 -3.87 -4.89 17.02
C GLY A 187 -3.73 -5.67 18.33
N GLN A 188 -4.28 -6.88 18.38
CA GLN A 188 -4.15 -7.76 19.54
C GLN A 188 -2.68 -8.15 19.79
N ALA A 189 -1.93 -8.50 18.75
CA ALA A 189 -0.51 -8.84 18.89
C ALA A 189 0.33 -7.67 19.45
N LEU A 190 0.04 -6.42 19.05
CA LEU A 190 0.70 -5.25 19.63
C LEU A 190 0.38 -5.07 21.12
N ALA A 191 -0.87 -5.28 21.54
CA ALA A 191 -1.25 -5.20 22.94
C ALA A 191 -0.57 -6.30 23.76
N ASP A 192 -0.58 -7.55 23.28
CA ASP A 192 0.03 -8.70 23.95
C ASP A 192 1.57 -8.56 24.03
N ALA A 193 2.18 -7.83 23.09
CA ALA A 193 3.60 -7.48 23.12
C ALA A 193 3.95 -6.42 24.20
N GLY A 194 2.95 -5.82 24.83
CA GLY A 194 3.12 -4.82 25.87
C GLY A 194 3.21 -3.39 25.37
N LEU A 195 2.57 -3.10 24.24
CA LEU A 195 2.40 -1.71 23.78
C LEU A 195 1.60 -0.93 24.83
N PRO A 196 2.05 0.25 25.30
CA PRO A 196 1.33 1.02 26.30
C PRO A 196 -0.10 1.39 25.88
N SER A 197 -0.99 1.48 26.86
CA SER A 197 -2.39 1.86 26.63
C SER A 197 -2.49 3.21 25.91
N GLY A 198 -3.44 3.31 24.99
CA GLY A 198 -3.68 4.50 24.19
C GLY A 198 -2.85 4.62 22.91
N VAL A 199 -1.72 3.92 22.82
CA VAL A 199 -0.76 4.12 21.70
C VAL A 199 -1.31 3.64 20.36
N PHE A 200 -2.16 2.60 20.35
CA PHE A 200 -2.67 2.02 19.11
C PHE A 200 -4.15 1.65 19.19
N SER A 201 -4.89 2.00 18.15
CA SER A 201 -6.30 1.62 17.96
C SER A 201 -6.51 1.09 16.54
N VAL A 202 -7.41 0.10 16.38
CA VAL A 202 -7.86 -0.41 15.07
C VAL A 202 -9.37 -0.32 14.99
N LEU A 203 -9.87 0.38 13.97
CA LEU A 203 -11.29 0.57 13.73
C LEU A 203 -11.63 0.25 12.28
N SER A 204 -12.78 -0.35 12.05
CA SER A 204 -13.37 -0.42 10.71
C SER A 204 -14.62 0.46 10.66
N ALA A 205 -14.75 1.27 9.61
CA ALA A 205 -15.85 2.21 9.46
C ALA A 205 -16.15 2.47 7.99
N ASN A 206 -17.39 2.83 7.71
CA ASN A 206 -17.79 3.28 6.38
C ASN A 206 -17.11 4.59 5.98
N LYS A 207 -17.23 4.97 4.71
CA LYS A 207 -16.56 6.14 4.13
C LYS A 207 -16.90 7.46 4.86
N ILE A 208 -18.15 7.64 5.29
CA ILE A 208 -18.60 8.88 5.95
C ILE A 208 -17.92 9.02 7.30
N VAL A 209 -18.00 8.00 8.13
CA VAL A 209 -17.36 7.96 9.46
C VAL A 209 -15.83 8.05 9.34
N SER A 210 -15.25 7.45 8.30
CA SER A 210 -13.79 7.54 8.08
C SER A 210 -13.31 8.97 7.83
N GLU A 211 -14.15 9.86 7.27
CA GLU A 211 -13.80 11.27 7.09
C GLU A 211 -13.68 12.00 8.43
N ALA A 212 -14.37 11.56 9.48
CA ALA A 212 -14.22 12.12 10.81
C ALA A 212 -12.79 11.98 11.35
N LEU A 213 -12.11 10.85 11.09
CA LEU A 213 -10.70 10.69 11.43
C LEU A 213 -9.79 11.71 10.72
N VAL A 214 -10.04 11.96 9.44
CA VAL A 214 -9.26 12.92 8.64
C VAL A 214 -9.45 14.36 9.15
N ARG A 215 -10.68 14.71 9.51
CA ARG A 215 -11.05 16.05 9.99
C ARG A 215 -10.72 16.28 11.46
N HIS A 216 -10.49 15.23 12.24
CA HIS A 216 -10.37 15.33 13.69
C HIS A 216 -9.23 16.27 14.12
N PRO A 217 -9.46 17.32 14.91
CA PRO A 217 -8.46 18.36 15.21
C PRO A 217 -7.23 17.82 15.96
N ALA A 218 -7.38 16.75 16.75
CA ALA A 218 -6.28 16.12 17.49
C ALA A 218 -5.45 15.11 16.67
N VAL A 219 -5.69 14.98 15.37
CA VAL A 219 -4.86 14.20 14.44
C VAL A 219 -3.87 15.13 13.73
N ASP A 220 -2.58 14.83 13.84
CA ASP A 220 -1.50 15.64 13.29
C ASP A 220 -1.13 15.23 11.85
N LYS A 221 -1.23 13.92 11.54
CA LYS A 221 -0.89 13.37 10.24
C LYS A 221 -1.89 12.34 9.76
N ILE A 222 -2.16 12.36 8.46
CA ILE A 222 -2.86 11.28 7.75
C ILE A 222 -1.89 10.52 6.85
N ALA A 223 -1.88 9.20 6.98
CA ALA A 223 -1.18 8.27 6.09
C ALA A 223 -2.22 7.40 5.36
N PHE A 224 -2.46 7.69 4.10
CA PHE A 224 -3.52 7.08 3.30
C PHE A 224 -2.98 6.23 2.16
N THR A 225 -3.57 5.05 1.96
CA THR A 225 -3.46 4.26 0.72
C THR A 225 -4.86 3.96 0.20
N GLY A 226 -5.09 4.20 -1.10
CA GLY A 226 -6.36 3.93 -1.75
C GLY A 226 -6.55 4.63 -3.08
N SER A 227 -7.80 4.85 -3.50
CA SER A 227 -8.09 5.45 -4.80
C SER A 227 -7.65 6.92 -4.91
N THR A 228 -7.26 7.34 -6.12
CA THR A 228 -6.90 8.74 -6.41
C THR A 228 -8.01 9.72 -6.07
N THR A 229 -9.27 9.35 -6.29
CA THR A 229 -10.42 10.19 -5.93
C THR A 229 -10.50 10.43 -4.42
N ALA A 230 -10.33 9.37 -3.61
CA ALA A 230 -10.31 9.50 -2.15
C ALA A 230 -9.07 10.28 -1.68
N GLY A 231 -7.91 10.03 -2.30
CA GLY A 231 -6.67 10.75 -1.99
C GLY A 231 -6.78 12.26 -2.24
N ARG A 232 -7.38 12.70 -3.34
CA ARG A 232 -7.66 14.12 -3.61
C ARG A 232 -8.55 14.74 -2.53
N ARG A 233 -9.61 14.02 -2.12
CA ARG A 233 -10.50 14.48 -1.05
C ARG A 233 -9.76 14.63 0.27
N ILE A 234 -9.01 13.59 0.67
CA ILE A 234 -8.23 13.58 1.91
C ILE A 234 -7.14 14.66 1.88
N GLY A 235 -6.40 14.79 0.77
CA GLY A 235 -5.38 15.83 0.63
C GLY A 235 -5.94 17.25 0.77
N GLY A 236 -7.13 17.50 0.20
CA GLY A 236 -7.86 18.78 0.38
C GLY A 236 -8.20 19.04 1.86
N LEU A 237 -8.78 18.05 2.54
CA LEU A 237 -9.12 18.15 3.97
C LEU A 237 -7.91 18.34 4.88
N CYS A 238 -6.81 17.67 4.58
CA CYS A 238 -5.56 17.85 5.30
C CYS A 238 -4.99 19.26 5.08
N GLY A 239 -5.08 19.79 3.85
CA GLY A 239 -4.67 21.16 3.52
C GLY A 239 -5.48 22.21 4.27
N GLU A 240 -6.81 22.04 4.36
CA GLU A 240 -7.69 22.90 5.16
C GLU A 240 -7.27 22.93 6.65
N GLY A 241 -6.87 21.77 7.20
CA GLY A 241 -6.44 21.63 8.60
C GLY A 241 -4.93 21.80 8.83
N LEU A 242 -4.12 22.11 7.79
CA LEU A 242 -2.65 22.16 7.82
C LEU A 242 -2.01 20.89 8.38
N LYS A 243 -2.66 19.74 8.20
CA LYS A 243 -2.16 18.44 8.64
C LYS A 243 -1.11 17.89 7.69
N ARG A 244 -0.12 17.19 8.22
CA ARG A 244 0.79 16.39 7.41
C ARG A 244 0.04 15.28 6.70
N VAL A 245 0.38 14.98 5.46
CA VAL A 245 -0.27 13.92 4.68
C VAL A 245 0.73 13.15 3.84
N SER A 246 0.55 11.82 3.82
CA SER A 246 1.19 10.93 2.82
C SER A 246 0.06 10.21 2.08
N LEU A 247 0.13 10.20 0.75
CA LEU A 247 -0.88 9.61 -0.13
C LEU A 247 -0.20 8.60 -1.04
N GLU A 248 -0.63 7.34 -0.98
CA GLU A 248 -0.27 6.30 -1.93
C GLU A 248 -1.53 5.91 -2.70
N LEU A 249 -1.56 6.24 -3.98
CA LEU A 249 -2.77 6.22 -4.78
C LEU A 249 -2.64 5.27 -5.97
N GLY A 250 -3.59 5.35 -6.89
CA GLY A 250 -3.69 4.47 -8.03
C GLY A 250 -2.53 4.57 -9.02
N GLY A 251 -2.50 3.63 -9.94
CA GLY A 251 -1.54 3.55 -11.01
C GLY A 251 -2.11 2.97 -12.31
N LYS A 252 -1.44 3.24 -13.40
CA LYS A 252 -1.60 2.58 -14.70
C LYS A 252 -0.20 2.29 -15.24
N SER A 253 0.51 1.45 -14.50
CA SER A 253 1.93 1.19 -14.71
C SER A 253 2.20 0.58 -16.07
N ALA A 254 3.29 1.03 -16.71
CA ALA A 254 3.70 0.55 -18.02
C ALA A 254 4.74 -0.56 -17.89
N ALA A 255 4.59 -1.62 -18.69
CA ALA A 255 5.65 -2.54 -19.06
C ALA A 255 6.14 -2.12 -20.45
N VAL A 256 7.34 -1.57 -20.55
CA VAL A 256 7.93 -1.10 -21.82
C VAL A 256 8.87 -2.18 -22.32
N LEU A 257 8.52 -2.76 -23.47
CA LEU A 257 9.36 -3.74 -24.16
C LEU A 257 10.19 -3.00 -25.21
N LEU A 258 11.53 -3.13 -25.15
CA LEU A 258 12.39 -2.63 -26.20
C LEU A 258 12.50 -3.67 -27.33
N ASP A 259 12.97 -3.25 -28.51
CA ASP A 259 12.97 -4.12 -29.71
C ASP A 259 13.97 -5.29 -29.67
N ASP A 260 14.89 -5.27 -28.69
CA ASP A 260 15.87 -6.33 -28.42
C ASP A 260 15.42 -7.31 -27.33
N VAL A 261 14.19 -7.21 -26.82
CA VAL A 261 13.71 -8.02 -25.71
C VAL A 261 13.65 -9.51 -26.09
N ASP A 262 14.11 -10.36 -25.21
CA ASP A 262 13.83 -11.80 -25.23
C ASP A 262 12.47 -12.03 -24.55
N LEU A 263 11.42 -12.19 -25.37
CA LEU A 263 10.05 -12.29 -24.87
C LEU A 263 9.85 -13.53 -23.99
N ASP A 264 10.45 -14.67 -24.34
CA ASP A 264 10.30 -15.92 -23.59
C ASP A 264 10.89 -15.78 -22.17
N ALA A 265 12.04 -15.10 -22.06
CA ALA A 265 12.70 -14.86 -20.79
C ALA A 265 11.93 -13.87 -19.89
N VAL A 266 11.20 -12.90 -20.46
CA VAL A 266 10.50 -11.85 -19.69
C VAL A 266 9.02 -12.14 -19.46
N LEU A 267 8.39 -13.02 -20.23
CA LEU A 267 6.96 -13.31 -20.16
C LEU A 267 6.47 -13.68 -18.75
N PRO A 268 7.16 -14.54 -17.97
CA PRO A 268 6.72 -14.85 -16.60
C PRO A 268 6.68 -13.60 -15.69
N ARG A 269 7.62 -12.65 -15.90
CA ARG A 269 7.64 -11.39 -15.15
C ARG A 269 6.54 -10.43 -15.59
N LEU A 270 6.26 -10.34 -16.88
CA LEU A 270 5.15 -9.54 -17.40
C LEU A 270 3.82 -9.99 -16.79
N LEU A 271 3.59 -11.30 -16.74
CA LEU A 271 2.40 -11.87 -16.12
C LEU A 271 2.36 -11.61 -14.62
N GLY A 272 3.45 -11.92 -13.91
CA GLY A 272 3.54 -11.77 -12.46
C GLY A 272 3.52 -10.31 -11.99
N SER A 273 3.99 -9.35 -12.80
CA SER A 273 3.93 -7.93 -12.49
C SER A 273 2.64 -7.23 -12.94
N GLY A 274 1.87 -7.86 -13.82
CA GLY A 274 0.64 -7.32 -14.40
C GLY A 274 -0.58 -8.16 -14.05
N LEU A 275 -0.94 -9.05 -14.96
CA LEU A 275 -2.19 -9.83 -14.96
C LEU A 275 -2.39 -10.67 -13.69
N LEU A 276 -1.35 -11.40 -13.25
CA LEU A 276 -1.40 -12.32 -12.12
C LEU A 276 -1.05 -11.68 -10.77
N ASN A 277 -0.74 -10.37 -10.76
CA ASN A 277 -0.40 -9.69 -9.53
C ASN A 277 -1.66 -9.41 -8.70
N ASN A 278 -1.89 -10.25 -7.70
CA ASN A 278 -3.03 -10.10 -6.78
C ASN A 278 -4.38 -9.95 -7.51
N ASN A 279 -4.71 -10.83 -8.45
CA ASN A 279 -5.92 -10.76 -9.28
C ASN A 279 -6.01 -9.46 -10.13
N GLY A 280 -4.87 -8.80 -10.41
CA GLY A 280 -4.85 -7.46 -10.99
C GLY A 280 -5.25 -6.34 -10.02
N GLU A 281 -5.53 -6.65 -8.75
CA GLU A 281 -5.90 -5.70 -7.69
C GLU A 281 -4.67 -5.14 -6.96
N ALA A 282 -3.70 -4.65 -7.74
CA ALA A 282 -2.47 -4.06 -7.24
C ALA A 282 -2.20 -2.71 -7.91
N CYS A 283 -1.98 -1.67 -7.09
CA CYS A 283 -1.77 -0.29 -7.56
C CYS A 283 -0.56 -0.15 -8.50
N MET A 284 0.46 -1.00 -8.33
CA MET A 284 1.68 -1.03 -9.13
C MET A 284 1.62 -1.99 -10.32
N ALA A 285 0.51 -2.71 -10.53
CA ALA A 285 0.38 -3.71 -11.58
C ALA A 285 0.66 -3.11 -12.96
N GLN A 286 1.57 -3.75 -13.71
CA GLN A 286 1.96 -3.34 -15.06
C GLN A 286 0.89 -3.78 -16.07
N THR A 287 -0.23 -3.11 -16.07
CA THR A 287 -1.40 -3.46 -16.87
C THR A 287 -1.44 -2.79 -18.24
N ARG A 288 -0.40 -1.99 -18.59
CA ARG A 288 -0.23 -1.34 -19.87
C ARG A 288 1.08 -1.78 -20.49
N VAL A 289 1.02 -2.76 -21.41
CA VAL A 289 2.18 -3.28 -22.12
C VAL A 289 2.39 -2.46 -23.40
N ILE A 290 3.55 -1.79 -23.50
CA ILE A 290 3.96 -0.97 -24.64
C ILE A 290 4.98 -1.77 -25.44
N ALA A 291 4.59 -2.24 -26.63
CA ALA A 291 5.37 -3.19 -27.42
C ALA A 291 5.81 -2.57 -28.76
N PRO A 292 7.05 -2.82 -29.21
CA PRO A 292 7.48 -2.36 -30.52
C PRO A 292 6.64 -3.03 -31.61
N ARG A 293 6.28 -2.29 -32.66
CA ARG A 293 5.41 -2.81 -33.73
C ARG A 293 5.91 -4.10 -34.34
N ALA A 294 7.22 -4.27 -34.45
CA ALA A 294 7.82 -5.47 -34.99
C ALA A 294 7.56 -6.74 -34.17
N LEU A 295 7.36 -6.61 -32.86
CA LEU A 295 7.09 -7.71 -31.92
C LEU A 295 5.62 -7.74 -31.47
N TYR A 296 4.79 -6.80 -31.90
CA TYR A 296 3.46 -6.59 -31.37
C TYR A 296 2.57 -7.84 -31.41
N GLU A 297 2.48 -8.49 -32.59
CA GLU A 297 1.66 -9.70 -32.74
C GLU A 297 2.16 -10.87 -31.88
N GLN A 298 3.47 -11.00 -31.75
CA GLN A 298 4.10 -12.03 -30.91
C GLN A 298 3.78 -11.76 -29.43
N VAL A 299 3.88 -10.51 -28.98
CA VAL A 299 3.56 -10.11 -27.59
C VAL A 299 2.09 -10.35 -27.29
N VAL A 300 1.18 -9.96 -28.20
CA VAL A 300 -0.26 -10.18 -28.05
C VAL A 300 -0.59 -11.65 -27.94
N SER A 301 -0.04 -12.49 -28.85
CA SER A 301 -0.27 -13.95 -28.82
C SER A 301 0.25 -14.57 -27.51
N ALA A 302 1.51 -14.27 -27.12
CA ALA A 302 2.10 -14.82 -25.91
C ALA A 302 1.30 -14.46 -24.63
N LEU A 303 0.85 -13.22 -24.52
CA LEU A 303 0.05 -12.80 -23.38
C LEU A 303 -1.36 -13.42 -23.41
N ALA A 304 -1.98 -13.56 -24.59
CA ALA A 304 -3.31 -14.19 -24.72
C ALA A 304 -3.27 -15.68 -24.36
N ASP A 305 -2.24 -16.40 -24.84
CA ASP A 305 -2.06 -17.83 -24.53
C ASP A 305 -1.84 -18.02 -23.03
N ALA A 306 -0.97 -17.20 -22.43
CA ALA A 306 -0.70 -17.25 -21.01
C ALA A 306 -1.90 -16.88 -20.14
N ALA A 307 -2.69 -15.89 -20.56
CA ALA A 307 -3.94 -15.50 -19.88
C ALA A 307 -4.98 -16.62 -19.93
N SER A 308 -5.10 -17.30 -21.09
CA SER A 308 -6.01 -18.43 -21.27
C SER A 308 -5.60 -19.67 -20.48
N ALA A 309 -4.28 -19.85 -20.25
CA ALA A 309 -3.73 -20.96 -19.49
C ALA A 309 -3.76 -20.71 -17.96
N ALA A 310 -3.95 -19.48 -17.53
CA ALA A 310 -3.95 -19.10 -16.12
C ALA A 310 -5.09 -19.80 -15.36
N ARG A 311 -4.74 -20.46 -14.25
CA ARG A 311 -5.72 -21.17 -13.42
C ARG A 311 -6.54 -20.20 -12.57
N VAL A 312 -7.80 -20.00 -12.97
CA VAL A 312 -8.80 -19.26 -12.18
C VAL A 312 -9.54 -20.23 -11.27
N GLY A 313 -9.67 -19.93 -9.97
CA GLY A 313 -10.34 -20.87 -9.07
C GLY A 313 -10.34 -20.44 -7.60
N ASP A 314 -10.60 -21.43 -6.72
CA ASP A 314 -10.59 -21.22 -5.27
C ASP A 314 -9.25 -20.62 -4.82
N PRO A 315 -9.26 -19.42 -4.20
CA PRO A 315 -8.03 -18.76 -3.78
C PRO A 315 -7.28 -19.51 -2.67
N LEU A 316 -7.92 -20.46 -1.98
CA LEU A 316 -7.29 -21.33 -0.98
C LEU A 316 -6.55 -22.53 -1.61
N ASP A 317 -6.80 -22.86 -2.87
CA ASP A 317 -6.02 -23.86 -3.59
C ASP A 317 -4.65 -23.25 -3.96
N PRO A 318 -3.52 -23.86 -3.50
CA PRO A 318 -2.17 -23.35 -3.81
C PRO A 318 -1.84 -23.29 -5.30
N SER A 319 -2.57 -24.03 -6.13
CA SER A 319 -2.40 -24.04 -7.59
C SER A 319 -3.15 -22.90 -8.30
N THR A 320 -4.06 -22.22 -7.64
CA THR A 320 -4.81 -21.08 -8.19
C THR A 320 -3.87 -19.91 -8.47
N GLU A 321 -3.98 -19.33 -9.66
CA GLU A 321 -3.20 -18.17 -10.09
C GLU A 321 -3.99 -16.87 -10.03
N VAL A 322 -5.28 -16.95 -10.28
CA VAL A 322 -6.22 -15.83 -10.19
C VAL A 322 -7.43 -16.26 -9.37
N GLY A 323 -7.63 -15.59 -8.26
CA GLY A 323 -8.79 -15.73 -7.40
C GLY A 323 -9.94 -14.80 -7.82
N PRO A 324 -11.00 -14.70 -6.99
CA PRO A 324 -12.07 -13.74 -7.18
C PRO A 324 -11.61 -12.33 -6.86
N LEU A 325 -12.29 -11.33 -7.40
CA LEU A 325 -12.16 -9.93 -6.96
C LEU A 325 -12.81 -9.75 -5.59
N VAL A 326 -12.35 -8.75 -4.84
CA VAL A 326 -12.74 -8.56 -3.42
C VAL A 326 -14.26 -8.43 -3.19
N SER A 327 -15.02 -7.90 -4.14
CA SER A 327 -16.44 -7.63 -3.99
C SER A 327 -17.18 -7.67 -5.32
N GLU A 328 -18.50 -7.79 -5.26
CA GLU A 328 -19.38 -7.66 -6.42
C GLU A 328 -19.22 -6.32 -7.11
N GLN A 329 -19.16 -5.23 -6.33
CA GLN A 329 -18.95 -3.88 -6.86
C GLN A 329 -17.62 -3.76 -7.64
N GLN A 330 -16.56 -4.42 -7.17
CA GLN A 330 -15.29 -4.43 -7.89
C GLN A 330 -15.38 -5.25 -9.17
N ARG A 331 -16.07 -6.38 -9.16
CA ARG A 331 -16.34 -7.17 -10.38
C ARG A 331 -17.12 -6.35 -11.42
N GLU A 332 -18.21 -5.70 -11.01
CA GLU A 332 -19.00 -4.84 -11.90
C GLU A 332 -18.17 -3.70 -12.49
N ARG A 333 -17.26 -3.11 -11.68
CA ARG A 333 -16.33 -2.10 -12.15
C ARG A 333 -15.42 -2.65 -13.26
N VAL A 334 -14.82 -3.83 -13.06
CA VAL A 334 -13.91 -4.44 -14.03
C VAL A 334 -14.65 -4.82 -15.30
N GLU A 335 -15.83 -5.47 -15.19
CA GLU A 335 -16.70 -5.80 -16.31
C GLU A 335 -17.09 -4.53 -17.09
N GLY A 336 -17.41 -3.44 -16.38
CA GLY A 336 -17.72 -2.15 -16.99
C GLY A 336 -16.55 -1.58 -17.81
N TYR A 337 -15.31 -1.71 -17.35
CA TYR A 337 -14.14 -1.29 -18.12
C TYR A 337 -13.87 -2.19 -19.33
N ILE A 338 -14.14 -3.49 -19.24
CA ILE A 338 -14.07 -4.41 -20.38
C ILE A 338 -15.02 -3.94 -21.50
N GLU A 339 -16.26 -3.57 -21.11
CA GLU A 339 -17.23 -3.04 -22.06
C GLU A 339 -16.85 -1.64 -22.62
N VAL A 340 -16.20 -0.81 -21.81
CA VAL A 340 -15.64 0.48 -22.29
C VAL A 340 -14.59 0.22 -23.36
N GLY A 341 -13.67 -0.71 -23.15
CA GLY A 341 -12.63 -1.05 -24.12
C GLY A 341 -13.21 -1.52 -25.45
N ARG A 342 -14.22 -2.41 -25.41
CA ARG A 342 -14.93 -2.87 -26.60
C ARG A 342 -15.60 -1.72 -27.36
N LYS A 343 -16.26 -0.81 -26.64
CA LYS A 343 -16.93 0.37 -27.24
C LYS A 343 -15.95 1.37 -27.83
N GLU A 344 -14.76 1.49 -27.30
CA GLU A 344 -13.69 2.33 -27.83
C GLU A 344 -12.96 1.70 -29.03
N GLY A 345 -13.30 0.46 -29.41
CA GLY A 345 -12.77 -0.23 -30.57
C GLY A 345 -11.59 -1.17 -30.29
N ALA A 346 -11.18 -1.31 -29.02
CA ALA A 346 -10.19 -2.31 -28.64
C ALA A 346 -10.76 -3.73 -28.73
N GLN A 347 -9.92 -4.69 -29.10
CA GLN A 347 -10.34 -6.08 -29.29
C GLN A 347 -9.88 -6.93 -28.11
N VAL A 348 -10.81 -7.72 -27.53
CA VAL A 348 -10.47 -8.77 -26.54
C VAL A 348 -9.93 -9.96 -27.29
N VAL A 349 -8.74 -10.42 -26.93
CA VAL A 349 -8.09 -11.60 -27.52
C VAL A 349 -8.05 -12.80 -26.55
N SER A 350 -8.23 -12.54 -25.26
CA SER A 350 -8.39 -13.59 -24.22
C SER A 350 -9.30 -13.07 -23.13
N GLY A 351 -10.12 -13.94 -22.54
CA GLY A 351 -11.02 -13.60 -21.43
C GLY A 351 -12.15 -12.66 -21.83
N GLY A 352 -12.44 -11.70 -20.98
CA GLY A 352 -13.49 -10.69 -21.20
C GLY A 352 -14.85 -11.06 -20.69
N GLY A 353 -14.97 -12.09 -19.86
CA GLY A 353 -16.20 -12.60 -19.28
C GLY A 353 -16.02 -13.13 -17.87
N ARG A 354 -17.00 -13.92 -17.43
CA ARG A 354 -16.94 -14.69 -16.20
C ARG A 354 -16.50 -16.12 -16.52
N PRO A 355 -15.58 -16.71 -15.75
CA PRO A 355 -15.15 -18.08 -16.00
C PRO A 355 -16.30 -19.05 -15.76
N PRO A 356 -16.53 -20.02 -16.67
CA PRO A 356 -17.61 -21.00 -16.51
C PRO A 356 -17.36 -21.89 -15.29
N GLY A 357 -18.41 -22.24 -14.57
CA GLY A 357 -18.34 -23.09 -13.37
C GLY A 357 -17.96 -22.36 -12.08
N LEU A 358 -17.81 -21.03 -12.11
CA LEU A 358 -17.47 -20.18 -10.95
C LEU A 358 -18.53 -19.07 -10.76
N GLU A 359 -19.81 -19.45 -10.82
CA GLU A 359 -20.93 -18.51 -10.79
C GLU A 359 -21.16 -17.89 -9.40
N SER A 360 -20.77 -18.59 -8.33
CA SER A 360 -21.02 -18.17 -6.94
C SER A 360 -20.07 -17.10 -6.41
N GLY A 361 -18.92 -16.89 -7.07
CA GLY A 361 -17.91 -15.92 -6.64
C GLY A 361 -17.85 -14.67 -7.55
N TRP A 362 -17.01 -13.73 -7.17
CA TRP A 362 -16.82 -12.48 -7.93
C TRP A 362 -15.66 -12.57 -8.92
N TYR A 363 -15.65 -13.64 -9.70
CA TYR A 363 -14.59 -13.96 -10.66
C TYR A 363 -14.72 -13.17 -11.96
N VAL A 364 -13.57 -12.83 -12.55
CA VAL A 364 -13.43 -12.31 -13.92
C VAL A 364 -12.27 -13.03 -14.59
N GLU A 365 -12.44 -13.42 -15.85
CA GLU A 365 -11.39 -14.05 -16.63
C GLU A 365 -10.19 -13.09 -16.83
N PRO A 366 -8.95 -13.60 -16.74
CA PRO A 366 -7.77 -12.85 -17.16
C PRO A 366 -7.95 -12.36 -18.60
N THR A 367 -7.90 -11.02 -18.77
CA THR A 367 -8.35 -10.37 -20.00
C THR A 367 -7.23 -9.61 -20.66
N ILE A 368 -7.00 -9.89 -21.94
CA ILE A 368 -6.02 -9.18 -22.79
C ILE A 368 -6.74 -8.42 -23.88
N PHE A 369 -6.44 -7.13 -23.97
CA PHE A 369 -6.86 -6.25 -25.06
C PHE A 369 -5.73 -5.97 -26.04
N ARG A 370 -6.03 -6.05 -27.34
CA ARG A 370 -5.19 -5.55 -28.44
C ARG A 370 -5.84 -4.35 -29.11
N ASP A 371 -5.12 -3.74 -30.05
CA ASP A 371 -5.53 -2.56 -30.85
C ASP A 371 -5.96 -1.39 -29.95
N VAL A 372 -5.17 -1.20 -28.88
CA VAL A 372 -5.39 -0.15 -27.90
C VAL A 372 -4.54 1.07 -28.25
N ASP A 373 -5.19 2.23 -28.32
CA ASP A 373 -4.51 3.53 -28.33
C ASP A 373 -4.28 4.03 -26.91
N ASN A 374 -3.14 4.70 -26.68
CA ASN A 374 -2.77 5.20 -25.34
C ASN A 374 -3.76 6.23 -24.77
N HIS A 375 -4.64 6.81 -25.60
CA HIS A 375 -5.67 7.77 -25.18
C HIS A 375 -7.01 7.11 -24.80
N MET A 376 -7.20 5.83 -25.09
CA MET A 376 -8.38 5.09 -24.64
C MET A 376 -8.48 5.05 -23.12
N ARG A 377 -9.69 5.06 -22.58
CA ARG A 377 -9.92 5.04 -21.13
C ARG A 377 -9.30 3.81 -20.47
N ILE A 378 -9.38 2.66 -21.13
CA ILE A 378 -8.78 1.42 -20.62
C ILE A 378 -7.25 1.46 -20.53
N ALA A 379 -6.59 2.36 -21.25
CA ALA A 379 -5.14 2.63 -21.19
C ALA A 379 -4.78 3.75 -20.21
N ARG A 380 -5.72 4.63 -19.85
CA ARG A 380 -5.48 5.80 -19.00
C ARG A 380 -6.00 5.67 -17.59
N GLU A 381 -7.10 4.93 -17.38
CA GLU A 381 -7.76 4.79 -16.10
C GLU A 381 -7.36 3.48 -15.41
N GLU A 382 -7.27 3.50 -14.08
CA GLU A 382 -7.01 2.32 -13.27
C GLU A 382 -8.24 1.42 -13.22
N ILE A 383 -8.13 0.21 -13.76
CA ILE A 383 -9.20 -0.80 -13.76
C ILE A 383 -9.27 -1.51 -12.41
N PHE A 384 -8.10 -1.92 -11.89
CA PHE A 384 -7.92 -2.65 -10.64
C PHE A 384 -8.54 -4.05 -10.68
N GLY A 385 -8.12 -4.82 -11.66
CA GLY A 385 -8.54 -6.20 -11.93
C GLY A 385 -7.65 -6.86 -13.00
N PRO A 386 -7.88 -8.14 -13.34
CA PRO A 386 -6.98 -8.92 -14.20
C PRO A 386 -7.16 -8.54 -15.69
N VAL A 387 -6.92 -7.28 -16.02
CA VAL A 387 -7.08 -6.74 -17.39
C VAL A 387 -5.81 -6.02 -17.82
N VAL A 388 -5.20 -6.50 -18.91
CA VAL A 388 -3.99 -5.92 -19.51
C VAL A 388 -4.31 -5.41 -20.91
N VAL A 389 -3.76 -4.24 -21.25
CA VAL A 389 -3.85 -3.65 -22.60
C VAL A 389 -2.49 -3.68 -23.27
N VAL A 390 -2.45 -4.04 -24.56
CA VAL A 390 -1.23 -4.05 -25.37
C VAL A 390 -1.29 -2.93 -26.38
N ILE A 391 -0.30 -2.04 -26.32
CA ILE A 391 -0.24 -0.81 -27.13
C ILE A 391 0.99 -0.90 -28.02
N PRO A 392 0.85 -0.85 -29.35
CA PRO A 392 1.99 -0.80 -30.25
C PRO A 392 2.64 0.59 -30.27
N TYR A 393 3.97 0.63 -30.42
CA TYR A 393 4.67 1.86 -30.74
C TYR A 393 5.56 1.69 -31.96
N ASP A 394 5.73 2.81 -32.67
CA ASP A 394 6.66 2.96 -33.80
C ASP A 394 7.80 3.89 -33.36
N GLY A 395 9.02 3.64 -33.83
CA GLY A 395 10.18 4.45 -33.47
C GLY A 395 11.08 3.75 -32.46
N GLY A 396 11.93 4.53 -31.78
CA GLY A 396 12.91 4.01 -30.84
C GLY A 396 12.50 4.11 -29.35
N ASP A 397 13.49 3.95 -28.47
CA ASP A 397 13.33 3.95 -27.02
C ASP A 397 12.67 5.23 -26.48
N ASP A 398 13.01 6.39 -27.08
CA ASP A 398 12.47 7.68 -26.65
C ASP A 398 10.94 7.76 -26.87
N GLU A 399 10.43 7.15 -27.95
CA GLU A 399 9.00 7.09 -28.22
C GLU A 399 8.29 6.16 -27.22
N ALA A 400 8.86 4.98 -26.94
CA ALA A 400 8.33 4.06 -25.96
C ALA A 400 8.24 4.71 -24.56
N VAL A 401 9.30 5.42 -24.16
CA VAL A 401 9.37 6.17 -22.90
C VAL A 401 8.38 7.34 -22.88
N ARG A 402 8.25 8.09 -23.98
CA ARG A 402 7.27 9.17 -24.12
C ARG A 402 5.86 8.64 -23.92
N MET A 403 5.53 7.52 -24.56
CA MET A 403 4.21 6.89 -24.44
C MET A 403 3.96 6.37 -23.03
N ALA A 404 4.97 5.78 -22.37
CA ALA A 404 4.87 5.34 -21.00
C ALA A 404 4.60 6.51 -20.03
N ASN A 405 5.26 7.64 -20.26
CA ASN A 405 5.11 8.87 -19.48
C ASN A 405 3.79 9.61 -19.74
N ASP A 406 3.14 9.39 -20.89
CA ASP A 406 1.83 9.97 -21.20
C ASP A 406 0.72 9.21 -20.45
N SER A 407 0.65 9.46 -19.16
CA SER A 407 -0.33 8.96 -18.22
C SER A 407 -0.48 9.96 -17.07
N PRO A 408 -1.67 10.13 -16.49
CA PRO A 408 -1.84 10.93 -15.28
C PRO A 408 -1.11 10.31 -14.06
N TYR A 409 -0.82 9.03 -14.13
CA TYR A 409 -0.15 8.26 -13.08
C TYR A 409 1.37 8.21 -13.23
N GLY A 410 2.04 7.79 -12.17
CA GLY A 410 3.48 7.58 -12.13
C GLY A 410 3.91 6.78 -10.90
N LEU A 411 3.23 5.64 -10.60
CA LEU A 411 3.61 4.81 -9.46
C LEU A 411 4.78 3.90 -9.80
N ALA A 412 4.61 3.00 -10.76
CA ALA A 412 5.63 2.05 -11.15
C ALA A 412 5.74 1.89 -12.67
N ALA A 413 6.85 1.32 -13.13
CA ALA A 413 7.06 0.88 -14.50
C ALA A 413 8.08 -0.28 -14.56
N GLY A 414 8.04 -1.04 -15.65
CA GLY A 414 9.08 -2.00 -16.03
C GLY A 414 9.69 -1.64 -17.38
N ILE A 415 10.99 -1.80 -17.52
CA ILE A 415 11.70 -1.80 -18.80
C ILE A 415 12.24 -3.21 -19.05
N TYR A 416 12.02 -3.72 -20.25
CA TYR A 416 12.43 -5.05 -20.65
C TYR A 416 13.30 -4.98 -21.90
N SER A 417 14.55 -5.38 -21.80
CA SER A 417 15.58 -5.29 -22.82
C SER A 417 16.67 -6.34 -22.59
N SER A 418 17.21 -6.94 -23.60
CA SER A 418 18.39 -7.80 -23.49
C SER A 418 19.64 -7.00 -23.16
N ASP A 419 19.72 -5.73 -23.54
CA ASP A 419 20.78 -4.80 -23.15
C ASP A 419 20.39 -4.03 -21.87
N HIS A 420 20.93 -4.47 -20.74
CA HIS A 420 20.68 -3.85 -19.43
C HIS A 420 21.13 -2.37 -19.36
N VAL A 421 22.19 -1.98 -20.08
CA VAL A 421 22.66 -0.59 -20.09
C VAL A 421 21.67 0.29 -20.83
N ARG A 422 21.14 -0.20 -21.96
CA ARG A 422 20.06 0.44 -22.71
C ARG A 422 18.80 0.59 -21.85
N GLY A 423 18.41 -0.52 -21.18
CA GLY A 423 17.28 -0.52 -20.25
C GLY A 423 17.43 0.51 -19.12
N LEU A 424 18.62 0.63 -18.51
CA LEU A 424 18.90 1.62 -17.47
C LEU A 424 18.84 3.07 -18.01
N LYS A 425 19.27 3.31 -19.24
CA LYS A 425 19.14 4.65 -19.88
C LYS A 425 17.68 5.03 -20.06
N ALA A 426 16.86 4.12 -20.60
CA ALA A 426 15.42 4.33 -20.75
C ALA A 426 14.73 4.55 -19.40
N ALA A 427 15.07 3.76 -18.37
CA ALA A 427 14.52 3.87 -17.03
C ALA A 427 14.71 5.26 -16.38
N LYS A 428 15.87 5.91 -16.62
CA LYS A 428 16.14 7.26 -16.10
C LYS A 428 15.18 8.32 -16.62
N SER A 429 14.60 8.10 -17.80
CA SER A 429 13.68 9.04 -18.44
C SER A 429 12.21 8.79 -18.08
N LEU A 430 11.90 7.70 -17.35
CA LEU A 430 10.56 7.43 -16.88
C LEU A 430 10.21 8.29 -15.66
N ARG A 431 9.01 8.86 -15.69
CA ARG A 431 8.48 9.70 -14.60
C ARG A 431 7.57 8.89 -13.68
N THR A 432 8.16 7.90 -13.04
CA THR A 432 7.52 7.03 -12.05
C THR A 432 8.39 6.92 -10.81
N GLY A 433 7.76 6.60 -9.67
CA GLY A 433 8.49 6.46 -8.41
C GLY A 433 9.35 5.21 -8.34
N ILE A 434 8.96 4.17 -9.09
CA ILE A 434 9.63 2.88 -9.10
C ILE A 434 9.81 2.41 -10.53
N VAL A 435 11.01 1.94 -10.89
CA VAL A 435 11.27 1.33 -12.19
C VAL A 435 12.11 0.07 -12.01
N GLY A 436 11.60 -1.07 -12.53
CA GLY A 436 12.37 -2.30 -12.66
C GLY A 436 12.97 -2.44 -14.06
N VAL A 437 14.23 -2.82 -14.17
CA VAL A 437 14.85 -3.22 -15.45
C VAL A 437 15.04 -4.74 -15.42
N ASN A 438 14.25 -5.44 -16.22
CA ASN A 438 14.19 -6.92 -16.22
C ASN A 438 14.00 -7.52 -14.80
N ALA A 439 13.35 -6.77 -13.87
CA ALA A 439 13.26 -7.15 -12.47
C ALA A 439 11.93 -6.68 -11.87
N SER A 440 11.52 -7.29 -10.75
CA SER A 440 10.54 -6.69 -9.85
C SER A 440 11.20 -5.53 -9.12
N ALA A 441 10.49 -4.40 -9.03
CA ALA A 441 11.03 -3.18 -8.44
C ALA A 441 10.58 -2.95 -6.99
N VAL A 442 9.86 -3.90 -6.38
CA VAL A 442 9.30 -3.74 -5.02
C VAL A 442 10.07 -4.57 -4.03
N ASP A 443 10.69 -3.88 -3.09
CA ASP A 443 11.39 -4.46 -1.95
C ASP A 443 11.16 -3.53 -0.74
N PRO A 444 10.96 -4.06 0.48
CA PRO A 444 10.79 -3.23 1.69
C PRO A 444 11.92 -2.23 1.93
N ALA A 445 13.14 -2.55 1.52
CA ALA A 445 14.31 -1.70 1.70
C ALA A 445 14.37 -0.50 0.72
N PHE A 446 13.50 -0.48 -0.29
CA PHE A 446 13.49 0.60 -1.28
C PHE A 446 12.30 1.54 -1.07
N PRO A 447 12.50 2.88 -1.18
CA PRO A 447 11.41 3.83 -1.09
C PRO A 447 10.31 3.52 -2.11
N PHE A 448 9.07 3.45 -1.64
CA PHE A 448 7.87 3.20 -2.44
C PHE A 448 7.00 4.46 -2.47
N GLY A 449 6.51 4.83 -3.64
CA GLY A 449 5.56 5.94 -3.82
C GLY A 449 5.60 6.52 -5.22
N GLY A 450 4.52 7.22 -5.56
CA GLY A 450 4.28 7.68 -6.92
C GLY A 450 4.71 9.12 -7.21
N PHE A 451 4.79 9.41 -8.51
CA PHE A 451 4.82 10.75 -9.10
C PHE A 451 3.40 11.11 -9.54
N LYS A 452 3.17 12.36 -9.94
CA LYS A 452 1.92 12.83 -10.51
C LYS A 452 0.70 12.49 -9.61
N GLU A 453 -0.37 11.91 -10.19
CA GLU A 453 -1.59 11.56 -9.46
C GLU A 453 -1.50 10.25 -8.66
N SER A 454 -0.34 9.57 -8.71
CA SER A 454 -0.12 8.37 -7.90
C SER A 454 0.25 8.65 -6.45
N GLY A 455 0.45 9.90 -6.05
CA GLY A 455 0.52 10.23 -4.65
C GLY A 455 1.53 11.30 -4.22
N LEU A 456 1.65 11.46 -2.90
CA LEU A 456 2.51 12.41 -2.22
C LEU A 456 3.30 11.70 -1.12
N GLY A 457 4.60 11.94 -1.06
CA GLY A 457 5.49 11.30 -0.07
C GLY A 457 6.04 9.96 -0.53
N ARG A 458 6.69 9.27 0.41
CA ARG A 458 7.23 7.92 0.23
C ARG A 458 6.95 7.08 1.47
N GLN A 459 6.84 5.78 1.26
CA GLN A 459 6.82 4.75 2.30
C GLN A 459 7.91 3.72 1.98
N HIS A 460 8.14 2.77 2.87
CA HIS A 460 9.24 1.81 2.78
C HIS A 460 10.61 2.51 2.73
N GLY A 461 11.69 1.73 2.57
CA GLY A 461 13.04 2.25 2.63
C GLY A 461 13.47 2.60 4.06
N PHE A 462 14.76 2.79 4.24
CA PHE A 462 15.34 3.16 5.53
C PHE A 462 14.88 4.54 6.02
N GLU A 463 14.46 5.41 5.09
CA GLU A 463 13.98 6.76 5.37
C GLU A 463 12.49 6.82 5.73
N SER A 464 11.78 5.70 5.72
CA SER A 464 10.32 5.66 5.96
C SER A 464 9.89 6.27 7.29
N ILE A 465 10.73 6.14 8.33
CA ILE A 465 10.51 6.74 9.64
C ILE A 465 10.47 8.28 9.59
N SER A 466 11.27 8.89 8.70
CA SER A 466 11.34 10.35 8.55
C SER A 466 10.00 10.97 8.12
N ALA A 467 9.13 10.18 7.50
CA ALA A 467 7.78 10.61 7.17
C ALA A 467 6.90 10.88 8.41
N PHE A 468 7.32 10.44 9.59
CA PHE A 468 6.59 10.57 10.87
C PHE A 468 7.34 11.42 11.90
N LEU A 469 8.38 12.12 11.46
CA LEU A 469 9.23 12.97 12.30
C LEU A 469 9.18 14.42 11.84
N GLU A 470 9.30 15.35 12.80
CA GLU A 470 9.50 16.78 12.56
C GLU A 470 10.86 17.21 13.07
N SER A 471 11.54 18.05 12.29
CA SER A 471 12.83 18.62 12.69
C SER A 471 12.63 19.78 13.65
N LYS A 472 13.27 19.71 14.82
CA LYS A 472 13.35 20.85 15.76
C LYS A 472 14.78 21.35 15.83
N THR A 473 14.96 22.66 15.76
CA THR A 473 16.25 23.34 15.91
C THR A 473 16.31 24.07 17.25
N VAL A 474 17.29 23.73 18.08
CA VAL A 474 17.62 24.45 19.31
C VAL A 474 18.98 25.11 19.10
N SER A 475 19.06 26.43 19.28
CA SER A 475 20.29 27.20 19.04
C SER A 475 20.90 27.69 20.33
N LEU A 476 22.25 27.69 20.37
CA LEU A 476 23.07 28.25 21.43
C LEU A 476 24.20 29.14 20.84
N PRO A 477 24.84 30.04 21.64
CA PRO A 477 26.09 30.62 21.26
C PRO A 477 27.13 29.54 20.91
N ALA A 478 27.92 29.74 19.85
CA ALA A 478 28.86 28.72 19.34
C ALA A 478 29.89 28.27 20.37
N ASN A 479 30.29 29.17 21.29
CA ASN A 479 31.20 28.87 22.39
C ASN A 479 30.58 27.99 23.49
N GLU A 480 29.27 27.82 23.51
CA GLU A 480 28.51 26.99 24.47
C GLU A 480 28.02 25.65 23.86
N ARG A 481 28.44 25.31 22.63
CA ARG A 481 27.92 24.12 21.90
C ARG A 481 28.09 22.78 22.65
N GLN A 482 29.09 22.67 23.56
CA GLN A 482 29.33 21.50 24.39
C GLN A 482 28.13 21.18 25.32
N LEU A 483 27.34 22.20 25.69
CA LEU A 483 26.14 22.01 26.52
C LEU A 483 25.10 21.10 25.86
N PHE A 484 25.11 20.99 24.53
CA PHE A 484 24.23 20.03 23.83
C PHE A 484 24.54 18.56 24.18
N ASP A 485 25.81 18.23 24.42
CA ASP A 485 26.25 16.89 24.79
C ASP A 485 26.01 16.62 26.28
N GLU A 486 26.19 17.62 27.14
CA GLU A 486 25.93 17.55 28.58
C GLU A 486 24.42 17.34 28.87
N ALA A 487 23.55 18.04 28.15
CA ALA A 487 22.10 17.92 28.31
C ALA A 487 21.57 16.54 27.93
N VAL A 488 22.23 15.83 26.99
CA VAL A 488 21.83 14.47 26.60
C VAL A 488 22.31 13.43 27.59
N SER A 489 23.54 13.58 28.11
CA SER A 489 24.09 12.64 29.09
C SER A 489 23.38 12.69 30.44
N SER A 490 22.68 13.79 30.75
CA SER A 490 21.87 13.94 31.98
C SER A 490 20.43 13.39 31.84
N SER A 491 20.01 13.00 30.65
CA SER A 491 18.64 12.50 30.34
C SER A 491 18.61 10.97 30.14
N SER A 492 19.75 10.31 30.19
CA SER A 492 19.94 8.85 30.15
C SER A 492 20.13 8.29 31.58
#